data_867f67a218b46e1c568770f541c7cbe2
#
_entry.id   867f67a218b46e1c568770f541c7cbe2
#
_cell.length_a   1.000
_cell.length_b   1.000
_cell.length_c   1.000
_cell.angle_alpha   90.00
_cell.angle_beta   90.00
_cell.angle_gamma   90.00
#
_symmetry.space_group_name_H-M   'P 1'
#
loop_
_entity.id
_entity.type
_entity.pdbx_description
1 polymer ?
#
loop_
_entity_poly.entity_id
_entity_poly.type
_entity_poly.pdbx_seq_one_letter_code
_entity_poly.pdbx_strand_id
1 'polypeptide(L)'
;ENDLRLTARLPALTLFAPPGEFLTSSRATSEQARKAMPVITDKRSFDFGADFPMLANAAILEEEPGVMMEIAKVLTLEDYPFLRDYALGTSQLSYAKPALKGLTLLSLVSSLEMMCEAARKLVPRRRVAQIDNLHAQRWVGFERGSLRVILRAERISWPDTHYTAVRVQLRDDSPNSAFTWPIVEAIILLTATGPANHPIQPPPLANARPVNWSGHDIYPDRLFHGESLRIVRHVDLWSEEGIDFEVEVPGRADAVRYTKIPLFSIWPMLLDGIVSAFSLWRSHEKFAGAISMPFRARRIVFHANTFTEGARLRGYLRLISVTPRSHVADIQVSDGNGNLLIHFRGWEELCERVPPEYHQFILRPSEQYLTRELPLELLGNPATPVAASVATEVPFKIFENNQELWLKTLAHVLLAPVEREEWLEMQGATNRRVEWLFGRAAAKEAVRRFLFKYHQARWTDADIPIWPDDSGKPHPLGPWREHTAAKIDLSITHTSKLIIAAVAANARIGIDIEVLGRSLSDDFTRGVFTHEELELAAHTGEAPTAVLRFWCAKEAISKALGTGIRYSPQDLRITAVDTETGQLQIELLGQWLEPFKQFKGRKNPIHTALFEGHAVATCLLPASLFETPE
;
A
#
# COMPACT_ATOMS: atom_id res chain seq x y z
N GLU A 1 22.05 27.94 -29.80
CA GLU A 1 21.79 29.19 -29.04
C GLU A 1 20.59 28.99 -28.14
N ASN A 2 20.82 28.51 -26.91
CA ASN A 2 20.35 29.08 -25.68
C ASN A 2 20.84 28.23 -24.51
N ASP A 3 21.69 28.85 -23.73
CA ASP A 3 22.23 28.41 -22.47
C ASP A 3 21.11 27.96 -21.50
N LEU A 4 21.21 26.75 -20.97
CA LEU A 4 20.64 26.34 -19.70
C LEU A 4 21.76 25.82 -18.79
N ARG A 5 22.37 26.76 -18.06
CA ARG A 5 23.20 26.45 -16.90
C ARG A 5 22.35 25.83 -15.81
N LEU A 6 22.47 24.54 -15.63
CA LEU A 6 22.01 23.82 -14.46
C LEU A 6 23.07 23.94 -13.35
N THR A 7 22.96 24.96 -12.53
CA THR A 7 23.62 25.01 -11.22
C THR A 7 22.87 24.07 -10.29
N ALA A 8 23.41 22.87 -10.06
CA ALA A 8 22.99 21.98 -9.00
C ALA A 8 23.40 22.58 -7.65
N ARG A 9 22.52 23.37 -7.04
CA ARG A 9 22.54 23.64 -5.60
C ARG A 9 21.73 22.53 -4.92
N LEU A 10 22.42 21.68 -4.18
CA LEU A 10 21.80 20.81 -3.17
C LEU A 10 21.09 21.72 -2.14
N PRO A 11 19.79 21.57 -1.91
CA PRO A 11 19.17 22.23 -0.78
C PRO A 11 19.57 21.47 0.50
N ALA A 12 20.19 22.18 1.41
CA ALA A 12 20.38 21.74 2.78
C ALA A 12 19.01 21.39 3.38
N LEU A 13 18.89 20.18 3.91
CA LEU A 13 17.77 19.76 4.77
C LEU A 13 17.85 20.55 6.08
N THR A 14 17.03 21.55 6.20
CA THR A 14 16.71 22.17 7.50
C THR A 14 15.21 22.16 7.63
N LEU A 15 14.73 21.42 8.65
CA LEU A 15 13.58 21.72 9.50
C LEU A 15 13.07 20.43 10.16
N PHE A 16 13.62 20.14 11.34
CA PHE A 16 12.95 19.24 12.30
C PHE A 16 12.96 19.93 13.66
N ALA A 17 11.77 20.04 14.25
CA ALA A 17 11.61 20.44 15.64
C ALA A 17 11.97 19.27 16.58
N PRO A 18 12.45 19.53 17.81
CA PRO A 18 12.88 18.48 18.73
C PRO A 18 11.72 17.63 19.23
N PRO A 19 11.95 16.33 19.55
CA PRO A 19 10.93 15.43 20.04
C PRO A 19 10.66 15.68 21.52
N GLY A 20 9.55 16.35 21.79
CA GLY A 20 8.96 16.45 23.12
C GLY A 20 7.49 16.08 23.03
N GLU A 21 7.11 15.00 23.75
CA GLU A 21 5.72 14.63 24.06
C GLU A 21 4.84 14.03 22.93
N PHE A 22 5.07 12.77 22.57
CA PHE A 22 4.15 11.99 21.75
C PHE A 22 3.86 10.59 22.33
N LEU A 23 3.17 10.54 23.47
CA LEU A 23 2.65 9.27 24.01
C LEU A 23 1.14 9.25 24.29
N THR A 24 0.34 10.21 23.74
CA THR A 24 -1.12 10.25 24.02
C THR A 24 -2.00 10.57 22.81
N SER A 25 -1.66 10.21 21.56
CA SER A 25 -2.39 10.76 20.41
C SER A 25 -3.31 9.83 19.59
N SER A 26 -3.62 8.60 20.02
CA SER A 26 -4.61 7.80 19.28
C SER A 26 -6.07 8.26 19.45
N ARG A 27 -6.36 9.13 20.42
CA ARG A 27 -7.67 9.79 20.57
C ARG A 27 -7.75 11.17 19.91
N ALA A 28 -6.61 11.81 19.63
CA ALA A 28 -6.58 13.17 19.08
C ALA A 28 -6.88 13.25 17.58
N THR A 29 -6.57 12.23 16.80
CA THR A 29 -6.78 12.24 15.34
C THR A 29 -8.25 12.21 14.93
N SER A 30 -9.12 11.48 15.65
CA SER A 30 -10.56 11.50 15.36
C SER A 30 -11.22 12.81 15.81
N GLU A 31 -10.72 13.42 16.87
CA GLU A 31 -11.24 14.67 17.40
C GLU A 31 -10.70 15.91 16.65
N GLN A 32 -9.47 15.86 16.14
CA GLN A 32 -8.92 16.86 15.24
C GLN A 32 -9.52 16.83 13.84
N ALA A 33 -9.82 15.65 13.29
CA ALA A 33 -10.60 15.52 12.05
C ALA A 33 -12.01 16.09 12.23
N ARG A 34 -12.62 15.96 13.42
CA ARG A 34 -13.90 16.61 13.76
C ARG A 34 -13.78 18.14 13.97
N LYS A 35 -12.64 18.65 14.45
CA LYS A 35 -12.42 20.10 14.68
C LYS A 35 -11.99 20.90 13.45
N ALA A 36 -11.38 20.26 12.45
CA ALA A 36 -10.99 20.90 11.18
C ALA A 36 -12.15 20.98 10.16
N MET A 37 -13.35 20.53 10.51
CA MET A 37 -14.53 20.68 9.65
C MET A 37 -15.01 22.14 9.69
N PRO A 38 -15.19 22.80 8.53
CA PRO A 38 -16.05 23.98 8.51
C PRO A 38 -17.41 23.51 9.04
N VAL A 39 -17.83 24.11 10.15
CA VAL A 39 -19.19 23.93 10.69
C VAL A 39 -20.13 24.32 9.56
N ILE A 40 -20.81 23.34 8.97
CA ILE A 40 -21.93 23.58 8.06
C ILE A 40 -23.06 24.12 8.94
N THR A 41 -22.94 25.39 9.28
CA THR A 41 -23.98 26.14 9.98
C THR A 41 -25.15 26.29 9.02
N ASP A 42 -26.28 25.75 9.41
CA ASP A 42 -27.60 25.93 8.78
C ASP A 42 -28.02 24.93 7.68
N LYS A 43 -27.73 23.64 7.85
CA LYS A 43 -28.33 22.58 7.01
C LYS A 43 -28.94 21.50 7.92
N ARG A 44 -30.19 21.10 7.61
CA ARG A 44 -30.93 20.12 8.41
C ARG A 44 -30.17 18.79 8.45
N SER A 45 -29.58 18.44 9.58
CA SER A 45 -29.12 17.08 9.83
C SER A 45 -30.35 16.19 10.04
N PHE A 46 -30.48 15.13 9.26
CA PHE A 46 -31.55 14.15 9.44
C PHE A 46 -30.98 12.91 10.13
N ASP A 47 -31.70 12.45 11.15
CA ASP A 47 -31.48 11.11 11.67
C ASP A 47 -32.10 10.13 10.65
N PHE A 48 -31.27 9.55 9.78
CA PHE A 48 -31.69 8.54 8.83
C PHE A 48 -31.92 7.17 9.50
N GLY A 49 -31.53 7.02 10.77
CA GLY A 49 -31.83 5.85 11.60
C GLY A 49 -31.35 4.51 11.03
N ALA A 50 -32.07 3.43 11.41
CA ALA A 50 -31.77 2.08 10.96
C ALA A 50 -32.12 1.82 9.49
N ASP A 51 -33.02 2.62 8.89
CA ASP A 51 -33.55 2.42 7.53
C ASP A 51 -32.58 2.83 6.42
N PHE A 52 -31.61 3.70 6.74
CA PHE A 52 -30.59 4.21 5.84
C PHE A 52 -29.23 4.24 6.54
N PRO A 53 -28.69 3.07 6.89
CA PRO A 53 -27.54 2.97 7.78
C PRO A 53 -26.27 3.60 7.20
N MET A 54 -26.05 3.57 5.89
CA MET A 54 -24.86 4.18 5.27
C MET A 54 -24.97 5.71 5.15
N LEU A 55 -26.19 6.27 5.18
CA LEU A 55 -26.46 7.70 5.13
C LEU A 55 -26.79 8.31 6.50
N ALA A 56 -26.72 7.54 7.60
CA ALA A 56 -26.93 8.09 8.93
C ALA A 56 -26.03 9.29 9.19
N ASN A 57 -26.60 10.35 9.82
CA ASN A 57 -25.92 11.62 10.09
C ASN A 57 -25.40 12.36 8.82
N ALA A 58 -25.95 12.06 7.64
CA ALA A 58 -25.64 12.80 6.41
C ALA A 58 -26.35 14.16 6.40
N ALA A 59 -25.76 15.13 5.71
CA ALA A 59 -26.35 16.46 5.51
C ALA A 59 -26.97 16.56 4.11
N ILE A 60 -28.24 17.03 4.04
CA ILE A 60 -28.86 17.37 2.76
C ILE A 60 -28.36 18.75 2.35
N LEU A 61 -27.71 18.83 1.20
CA LEU A 61 -27.18 20.07 0.64
C LEU A 61 -28.23 20.79 -0.19
N GLU A 62 -28.97 20.02 -1.00
CA GLU A 62 -30.02 20.51 -1.90
C GLU A 62 -31.12 19.45 -2.01
N GLU A 63 -32.40 19.86 -2.07
CA GLU A 63 -33.51 18.95 -2.22
C GLU A 63 -34.66 19.62 -3.00
N GLU A 64 -35.09 18.96 -4.07
CA GLU A 64 -36.39 19.18 -4.71
C GLU A 64 -37.21 17.91 -4.51
N PRO A 65 -38.23 17.93 -3.64
CA PRO A 65 -38.93 16.72 -3.20
C PRO A 65 -39.44 15.85 -4.34
N GLY A 66 -39.02 14.59 -4.36
CA GLY A 66 -39.42 13.61 -5.39
C GLY A 66 -38.77 13.80 -6.76
N VAL A 67 -37.93 14.83 -6.96
CA VAL A 67 -37.24 15.14 -8.20
C VAL A 67 -35.73 14.93 -8.07
N MET A 68 -35.10 15.60 -7.11
CA MET A 68 -33.66 15.58 -6.95
C MET A 68 -33.26 15.78 -5.48
N MET A 69 -32.13 15.18 -5.09
CA MET A 69 -31.51 15.38 -3.78
C MET A 69 -29.99 15.28 -3.87
N GLU A 70 -29.30 16.20 -3.19
CA GLU A 70 -27.85 16.13 -3.00
C GLU A 70 -27.52 16.01 -1.51
N ILE A 71 -26.67 15.03 -1.17
CA ILE A 71 -26.36 14.64 0.20
C ILE A 71 -24.86 14.63 0.38
N ALA A 72 -24.34 15.33 1.41
CA ALA A 72 -22.95 15.20 1.86
C ALA A 72 -22.84 14.20 3.00
N LYS A 73 -21.85 13.32 2.94
CA LYS A 73 -21.58 12.31 3.96
C LYS A 73 -20.10 12.22 4.27
N VAL A 74 -19.78 12.16 5.56
CA VAL A 74 -18.46 11.73 6.04
C VAL A 74 -18.57 10.29 6.50
N LEU A 75 -17.80 9.42 5.88
CA LEU A 75 -17.63 8.03 6.29
C LEU A 75 -16.40 7.93 7.18
N THR A 76 -16.50 7.21 8.29
CA THR A 76 -15.37 6.88 9.15
C THR A 76 -15.30 5.37 9.37
N LEU A 77 -14.10 4.84 9.51
CA LEU A 77 -13.92 3.42 9.82
C LEU A 77 -14.40 3.06 11.24
N GLU A 78 -14.63 4.07 12.08
CA GLU A 78 -15.20 3.90 13.43
C GLU A 78 -16.70 3.69 13.37
N ASP A 79 -17.40 4.45 12.52
CA ASP A 79 -18.87 4.35 12.36
C ASP A 79 -19.28 3.12 11.55
N TYR A 80 -18.40 2.63 10.67
CA TYR A 80 -18.62 1.49 9.77
C TYR A 80 -17.53 0.44 9.92
N PRO A 81 -17.50 -0.34 11.01
CA PRO A 81 -16.45 -1.32 11.29
C PRO A 81 -16.23 -2.35 10.17
N PHE A 82 -17.30 -2.79 9.48
CA PHE A 82 -17.19 -3.76 8.39
C PHE A 82 -16.34 -3.26 7.20
N LEU A 83 -16.28 -1.94 6.98
CA LEU A 83 -15.43 -1.38 5.91
C LEU A 83 -13.94 -1.63 6.16
N ARG A 84 -13.50 -1.76 7.44
CA ARG A 84 -12.11 -2.07 7.77
C ARG A 84 -11.63 -3.38 7.18
N ASP A 85 -12.55 -4.29 6.92
CA ASP A 85 -12.25 -5.61 6.40
C ASP A 85 -12.15 -5.66 4.88
N TYR A 86 -12.47 -4.56 4.19
CA TYR A 86 -12.15 -4.34 2.77
C TYR A 86 -10.85 -3.54 2.63
N ALA A 87 -9.76 -4.07 3.16
CA ALA A 87 -8.46 -3.43 3.15
C ALA A 87 -7.42 -4.28 2.43
N LEU A 88 -6.71 -3.68 1.50
CA LEU A 88 -5.53 -4.31 0.91
C LEU A 88 -4.47 -4.43 2.00
N GLY A 89 -4.10 -5.67 2.35
CA GLY A 89 -3.26 -5.96 3.52
C GLY A 89 -4.05 -6.11 4.81
N THR A 90 -5.02 -7.04 4.87
CA THR A 90 -5.77 -7.39 6.11
C THR A 90 -5.08 -8.48 6.94
N SER A 91 -4.10 -9.17 6.40
CA SER A 91 -3.26 -10.08 7.15
C SER A 91 -2.45 -9.33 8.22
N GLN A 92 -1.77 -10.06 9.09
CA GLN A 92 -1.03 -9.46 10.20
C GLN A 92 0.06 -8.50 9.72
N LEU A 93 -0.22 -7.19 9.80
CA LEU A 93 0.73 -6.14 9.42
C LEU A 93 1.69 -5.76 10.54
N SER A 94 1.33 -6.04 11.78
CA SER A 94 2.14 -5.71 12.95
C SER A 94 1.87 -6.70 14.07
N TYR A 95 2.92 -7.22 14.68
CA TYR A 95 2.82 -8.02 15.91
C TYR A 95 2.59 -7.14 17.12
N ALA A 96 3.17 -5.94 17.13
CA ALA A 96 2.99 -4.97 18.22
C ALA A 96 1.62 -4.28 18.20
N LYS A 97 1.01 -4.16 17.02
CA LYS A 97 -0.31 -3.51 16.82
C LYS A 97 -1.20 -4.38 15.94
N PRO A 98 -1.76 -5.50 16.48
CA PRO A 98 -2.55 -6.45 15.68
C PRO A 98 -3.80 -5.83 14.99
N ALA A 99 -4.32 -4.72 15.54
CA ALA A 99 -5.43 -3.98 14.94
C ALA A 99 -5.04 -3.13 13.71
N LEU A 100 -3.73 -3.02 13.40
CA LEU A 100 -3.26 -2.27 12.24
C LEU A 100 -3.70 -2.97 10.96
N LYS A 101 -4.33 -2.22 10.06
CA LYS A 101 -4.77 -2.69 8.75
C LYS A 101 -4.04 -1.92 7.65
N GLY A 102 -4.02 -2.49 6.45
CA GLY A 102 -3.54 -1.84 5.23
C GLY A 102 -4.46 -0.72 4.76
N LEU A 103 -4.43 -0.42 3.48
CA LEU A 103 -5.28 0.60 2.90
C LEU A 103 -6.72 0.08 2.78
N THR A 104 -7.62 0.60 3.61
CA THR A 104 -9.05 0.36 3.46
C THR A 104 -9.58 1.14 2.28
N LEU A 105 -10.33 0.47 1.41
CA LEU A 105 -11.01 1.07 0.26
C LEU A 105 -12.52 1.11 0.50
N LEU A 106 -13.19 2.09 -0.11
CA LEU A 106 -14.64 2.05 -0.24
C LEU A 106 -14.99 1.06 -1.35
N SER A 107 -15.52 -0.11 -1.00
CA SER A 107 -15.88 -1.12 -2.00
C SER A 107 -16.99 -0.63 -2.92
N LEU A 108 -17.02 -1.14 -4.16
CA LEU A 108 -18.04 -0.77 -5.13
C LEU A 108 -19.46 -1.11 -4.61
N VAL A 109 -19.61 -2.23 -3.93
CA VAL A 109 -20.92 -2.64 -3.39
C VAL A 109 -21.35 -1.80 -2.18
N SER A 110 -20.42 -1.31 -1.36
CA SER A 110 -20.71 -0.34 -0.30
C SER A 110 -21.12 1.03 -0.88
N SER A 111 -20.48 1.44 -1.97
CA SER A 111 -20.90 2.62 -2.74
C SER A 111 -22.32 2.46 -3.29
N LEU A 112 -22.64 1.27 -3.82
CA LEU A 112 -23.99 0.95 -4.33
C LEU A 112 -25.06 0.97 -3.22
N GLU A 113 -24.74 0.48 -2.01
CA GLU A 113 -25.68 0.58 -0.87
C GLU A 113 -26.02 2.04 -0.59
N MET A 114 -25.02 2.92 -0.48
CA MET A 114 -25.26 4.35 -0.27
C MET A 114 -26.12 4.96 -1.39
N MET A 115 -25.86 4.58 -2.64
CA MET A 115 -26.62 5.05 -3.80
C MET A 115 -28.07 4.55 -3.77
N CYS A 116 -28.30 3.29 -3.38
CA CYS A 116 -29.61 2.71 -3.21
C CYS A 116 -30.40 3.38 -2.07
N GLU A 117 -29.73 3.67 -0.94
CA GLU A 117 -30.33 4.42 0.15
C GLU A 117 -30.75 5.84 -0.29
N ALA A 118 -29.91 6.56 -1.02
CA ALA A 118 -30.23 7.88 -1.55
C ALA A 118 -31.45 7.83 -2.51
N ALA A 119 -31.50 6.83 -3.40
CA ALA A 119 -32.62 6.63 -4.30
C ALA A 119 -33.92 6.30 -3.56
N ARG A 120 -33.88 5.44 -2.52
CA ARG A 120 -35.02 5.09 -1.68
C ARG A 120 -35.50 6.28 -0.83
N LYS A 121 -34.58 7.14 -0.41
CA LYS A 121 -34.93 8.37 0.31
C LYS A 121 -35.67 9.34 -0.60
N LEU A 122 -35.20 9.52 -1.84
CA LEU A 122 -35.85 10.36 -2.83
C LEU A 122 -37.22 9.83 -3.25
N VAL A 123 -37.39 8.49 -3.31
CA VAL A 123 -38.63 7.82 -3.72
C VAL A 123 -39.05 6.82 -2.62
N PRO A 124 -39.69 7.29 -1.54
CA PRO A 124 -40.00 6.45 -0.37
C PRO A 124 -41.01 5.34 -0.67
N ARG A 125 -41.04 4.33 0.22
CA ARG A 125 -41.95 3.18 0.17
C ARG A 125 -41.77 2.29 -1.08
N ARG A 126 -40.61 2.32 -1.70
CA ARG A 126 -40.21 1.43 -2.79
C ARG A 126 -38.94 0.67 -2.41
N ARG A 127 -38.77 -0.53 -2.99
CA ARG A 127 -37.57 -1.34 -2.84
C ARG A 127 -36.72 -1.27 -4.12
N VAL A 128 -35.44 -1.54 -3.98
CA VAL A 128 -34.53 -1.71 -5.11
C VAL A 128 -34.88 -3.00 -5.83
N ALA A 129 -35.20 -2.92 -7.10
CA ALA A 129 -35.47 -4.09 -7.95
C ALA A 129 -34.30 -4.38 -8.88
N GLN A 130 -33.62 -3.32 -9.34
CA GLN A 130 -32.57 -3.46 -10.35
C GLN A 130 -31.62 -2.27 -10.28
N ILE A 131 -30.38 -2.51 -10.65
CA ILE A 131 -29.35 -1.48 -10.89
C ILE A 131 -28.88 -1.63 -12.33
N ASP A 132 -28.98 -0.58 -13.12
CA ASP A 132 -28.56 -0.55 -14.53
C ASP A 132 -27.37 0.39 -14.74
N ASN A 133 -26.56 0.07 -15.74
CA ASN A 133 -25.45 0.92 -16.19
C ASN A 133 -24.52 1.37 -15.07
N LEU A 134 -24.19 0.44 -14.17
CA LEU A 134 -23.20 0.68 -13.14
C LEU A 134 -21.83 0.93 -13.78
N HIS A 135 -21.19 2.02 -13.38
CA HIS A 135 -19.84 2.36 -13.82
C HIS A 135 -19.03 2.95 -12.66
N ALA A 136 -17.96 2.28 -12.27
CA ALA A 136 -16.96 2.78 -11.33
C ALA A 136 -15.82 3.41 -12.12
N GLN A 137 -15.50 4.67 -11.85
CA GLN A 137 -14.49 5.40 -12.61
C GLN A 137 -13.16 5.47 -11.89
N ARG A 138 -13.16 5.31 -10.56
CA ARG A 138 -11.94 5.33 -9.75
C ARG A 138 -12.12 4.69 -8.37
N TRP A 139 -11.00 4.38 -7.75
CA TRP A 139 -10.92 3.90 -6.37
C TRP A 139 -10.74 5.06 -5.40
N VAL A 140 -11.30 4.91 -4.21
CA VAL A 140 -11.10 5.83 -3.10
C VAL A 140 -10.78 5.06 -1.83
N GLY A 141 -9.78 5.52 -1.10
CA GLY A 141 -9.29 4.89 0.12
C GLY A 141 -9.42 5.79 1.33
N PHE A 142 -9.50 5.16 2.49
CA PHE A 142 -9.52 5.81 3.80
C PHE A 142 -8.11 6.10 4.29
N GLU A 143 -7.31 6.86 3.51
CA GLU A 143 -5.90 7.14 3.81
C GLU A 143 -5.71 7.79 5.21
N ARG A 144 -6.66 8.61 5.64
CA ARG A 144 -6.69 9.26 6.97
C ARG A 144 -7.83 8.75 7.87
N GLY A 145 -8.33 7.54 7.62
CA GLY A 145 -9.40 6.92 8.41
C GLY A 145 -10.80 7.48 8.17
N SER A 146 -10.94 8.50 7.33
CA SER A 146 -12.22 9.08 6.93
C SER A 146 -12.26 9.40 5.44
N LEU A 147 -13.47 9.46 4.88
CA LEU A 147 -13.72 9.79 3.48
C LEU A 147 -14.93 10.72 3.40
N ARG A 148 -14.80 11.83 2.66
CA ARG A 148 -15.90 12.74 2.39
C ARG A 148 -16.45 12.48 1.00
N VAL A 149 -17.77 12.33 0.90
CA VAL A 149 -18.46 12.07 -0.37
C VAL A 149 -19.73 12.88 -0.49
N ILE A 150 -20.11 13.16 -1.74
CA ILE A 150 -21.38 13.74 -2.10
C ILE A 150 -22.14 12.75 -2.98
N LEU A 151 -23.41 12.49 -2.65
CA LEU A 151 -24.33 11.73 -3.49
C LEU A 151 -25.34 12.70 -4.11
N ARG A 152 -25.49 12.62 -5.44
CA ARG A 152 -26.57 13.29 -6.17
C ARG A 152 -27.51 12.25 -6.74
N ALA A 153 -28.75 12.24 -6.27
CA ALA A 153 -29.83 11.39 -6.74
C ALA A 153 -30.86 12.23 -7.52
N GLU A 154 -31.21 11.81 -8.73
CA GLU A 154 -32.10 12.53 -9.61
C GLU A 154 -33.09 11.57 -10.28
N ARG A 155 -34.37 11.81 -10.15
CA ARG A 155 -35.41 11.04 -10.83
C ARG A 155 -35.39 11.30 -12.33
N ILE A 156 -35.36 10.22 -13.12
CA ILE A 156 -35.31 10.29 -14.58
C ILE A 156 -36.51 9.58 -15.21
N SER A 157 -36.84 9.93 -16.45
CA SER A 157 -37.83 9.18 -17.24
C SER A 157 -37.33 7.79 -17.56
N TRP A 158 -38.21 6.78 -17.46
CA TRP A 158 -37.90 5.40 -17.77
C TRP A 158 -39.00 4.76 -18.59
N PRO A 159 -38.68 3.95 -19.64
CA PRO A 159 -39.69 3.39 -20.53
C PRO A 159 -40.69 2.47 -19.86
N ASP A 160 -40.26 1.68 -18.88
CA ASP A 160 -41.11 0.74 -18.14
C ASP A 160 -41.68 1.42 -16.88
N THR A 161 -43.00 1.67 -16.90
CA THR A 161 -43.75 2.36 -15.85
C THR A 161 -43.86 1.55 -14.52
N HIS A 162 -43.51 0.26 -14.50
CA HIS A 162 -43.45 -0.52 -13.27
C HIS A 162 -42.30 -0.08 -12.37
N TYR A 163 -41.32 0.62 -12.93
CA TYR A 163 -40.18 1.13 -12.20
C TYR A 163 -40.20 2.66 -12.09
N THR A 164 -39.70 3.15 -10.98
CA THR A 164 -39.24 4.53 -10.87
C THR A 164 -37.74 4.52 -10.95
N ALA A 165 -37.18 5.23 -11.94
CA ALA A 165 -35.75 5.28 -12.17
C ALA A 165 -35.13 6.51 -11.51
N VAL A 166 -34.04 6.29 -10.80
CA VAL A 166 -33.22 7.33 -10.17
C VAL A 166 -31.78 7.16 -10.65
N ARG A 167 -31.24 8.19 -11.30
CA ARG A 167 -29.80 8.28 -11.56
C ARG A 167 -29.13 8.72 -10.29
N VAL A 168 -28.09 8.00 -9.87
CA VAL A 168 -27.30 8.36 -8.70
C VAL A 168 -25.84 8.43 -9.06
N GLN A 169 -25.18 9.48 -8.59
CA GLN A 169 -23.75 9.70 -8.72
C GLN A 169 -23.13 9.88 -7.34
N LEU A 170 -22.05 9.17 -7.07
CA LEU A 170 -21.21 9.33 -5.90
C LEU A 170 -19.93 10.08 -6.28
N ARG A 171 -19.61 11.17 -5.60
CA ARG A 171 -18.44 12.02 -5.84
C ARG A 171 -17.57 12.10 -4.59
N ASP A 172 -16.28 12.30 -4.80
CA ASP A 172 -15.32 12.59 -3.74
C ASP A 172 -15.35 14.09 -3.41
N ASP A 173 -15.58 14.42 -2.14
CA ASP A 173 -15.57 15.78 -1.62
C ASP A 173 -14.34 16.04 -0.75
N SER A 174 -13.27 15.28 -0.93
CA SER A 174 -12.03 15.50 -0.19
C SER A 174 -11.37 16.81 -0.61
N PRO A 175 -10.80 17.60 0.33
CA PRO A 175 -10.25 18.94 0.04
C PRO A 175 -9.19 18.99 -1.05
N ASN A 176 -8.50 17.88 -1.29
CA ASN A 176 -7.42 17.77 -2.28
C ASN A 176 -7.84 16.95 -3.52
N SER A 177 -9.12 16.66 -3.69
CA SER A 177 -9.59 15.93 -4.86
C SER A 177 -9.49 16.81 -6.11
N ALA A 178 -8.60 16.43 -7.03
CA ALA A 178 -8.45 17.09 -8.34
C ALA A 178 -9.53 16.68 -9.37
N PHE A 179 -10.42 15.76 -9.00
CA PHE A 179 -11.34 15.12 -9.92
C PHE A 179 -12.75 15.67 -9.77
N THR A 180 -13.36 16.09 -10.89
CA THR A 180 -14.72 16.62 -10.97
C THR A 180 -15.75 15.56 -11.36
N TRP A 181 -15.32 14.44 -11.94
CA TRP A 181 -16.21 13.33 -12.32
C TRP A 181 -16.53 12.40 -11.14
N PRO A 182 -17.66 11.66 -11.21
CA PRO A 182 -18.06 10.78 -10.12
C PRO A 182 -17.09 9.61 -9.90
N ILE A 183 -17.04 9.11 -8.67
CA ILE A 183 -16.36 7.85 -8.31
C ILE A 183 -17.13 6.69 -8.94
N VAL A 184 -18.46 6.71 -8.75
CA VAL A 184 -19.41 5.69 -9.22
C VAL A 184 -20.67 6.37 -9.70
N GLU A 185 -21.26 5.85 -10.78
CA GLU A 185 -22.61 6.24 -11.23
C GLU A 185 -23.42 5.00 -11.61
N ALA A 186 -24.73 5.07 -11.42
CA ALA A 186 -25.69 4.03 -11.80
C ALA A 186 -27.10 4.57 -11.93
N ILE A 187 -27.99 3.77 -12.53
CA ILE A 187 -29.44 3.98 -12.54
C ILE A 187 -30.07 2.94 -11.61
N ILE A 188 -30.73 3.42 -10.56
CA ILE A 188 -31.42 2.59 -9.58
C ILE A 188 -32.90 2.50 -9.95
N LEU A 189 -33.39 1.30 -10.22
CA LEU A 189 -34.80 1.04 -10.54
C LEU A 189 -35.54 0.56 -9.29
N LEU A 190 -36.52 1.33 -8.88
CA LEU A 190 -37.31 1.12 -7.69
C LEU A 190 -38.72 0.64 -8.06
N THR A 191 -39.26 -0.34 -7.31
CA THR A 191 -40.62 -0.87 -7.52
C THR A 191 -41.37 -1.03 -6.19
N ALA A 192 -42.70 -1.01 -6.25
CA ALA A 192 -43.56 -1.34 -5.11
C ALA A 192 -43.72 -2.87 -4.93
N THR A 193 -43.58 -3.64 -6.02
CA THR A 193 -43.75 -5.09 -6.03
C THR A 193 -42.43 -5.80 -6.34
N GLY A 194 -42.27 -7.05 -5.88
CA GLY A 194 -41.13 -7.88 -6.21
C GLY A 194 -41.26 -8.53 -7.59
N PRO A 195 -40.15 -8.82 -8.30
CA PRO A 195 -40.19 -9.72 -9.43
C PRO A 195 -40.69 -11.12 -8.99
N ALA A 196 -41.31 -11.84 -9.92
CA ALA A 196 -41.70 -13.22 -9.68
C ALA A 196 -40.43 -14.09 -9.46
N ASN A 197 -40.51 -14.97 -8.49
CA ASN A 197 -39.41 -15.90 -8.23
C ASN A 197 -39.49 -17.07 -9.22
N HIS A 198 -38.41 -17.35 -9.92
CA HIS A 198 -38.33 -18.46 -10.87
C HIS A 198 -37.18 -19.37 -10.49
N PRO A 199 -37.39 -20.69 -10.40
CA PRO A 199 -36.30 -21.65 -10.30
C PRO A 199 -35.35 -21.49 -11.50
N ILE A 200 -34.05 -21.54 -11.23
CA ILE A 200 -33.05 -21.51 -12.28
C ILE A 200 -32.24 -22.80 -12.27
N GLN A 201 -31.79 -23.18 -13.48
CA GLN A 201 -30.72 -24.15 -13.66
C GLN A 201 -29.58 -23.42 -14.35
N PRO A 202 -28.47 -23.16 -13.63
CA PRO A 202 -27.32 -22.51 -14.24
C PRO A 202 -26.73 -23.42 -15.33
N PRO A 203 -26.18 -22.86 -16.42
CA PRO A 203 -25.48 -23.65 -17.42
C PRO A 203 -24.35 -24.46 -16.78
N PRO A 204 -24.19 -25.76 -17.13
CA PRO A 204 -23.08 -26.56 -16.64
C PRO A 204 -21.75 -25.95 -17.11
N LEU A 205 -20.71 -26.10 -16.29
CA LEU A 205 -19.35 -25.71 -16.68
C LEU A 205 -18.72 -26.77 -17.58
N ALA A 206 -18.24 -26.37 -18.76
CA ALA A 206 -17.45 -27.26 -19.60
C ALA A 206 -16.08 -27.53 -18.96
N ASN A 207 -15.61 -28.78 -19.02
CA ASN A 207 -14.32 -29.21 -18.47
C ASN A 207 -14.11 -28.82 -17.01
N ALA A 208 -15.19 -28.79 -16.21
CA ALA A 208 -15.13 -28.49 -14.80
C ALA A 208 -14.35 -29.57 -14.04
N ARG A 209 -13.53 -29.10 -13.08
CA ARG A 209 -12.82 -29.97 -12.16
C ARG A 209 -13.14 -29.60 -10.72
N PRO A 210 -13.27 -30.57 -9.82
CA PRO A 210 -13.40 -30.31 -8.39
C PRO A 210 -12.13 -29.62 -7.86
N VAL A 211 -12.29 -28.55 -7.08
CA VAL A 211 -11.17 -27.87 -6.42
C VAL A 211 -11.29 -27.93 -4.90
N ASN A 212 -12.51 -27.97 -4.37
CA ASN A 212 -12.82 -28.11 -2.94
C ASN A 212 -12.11 -27.08 -2.05
N TRP A 213 -11.95 -25.84 -2.54
CA TRP A 213 -11.33 -24.80 -1.75
C TRP A 213 -12.22 -24.36 -0.62
N SER A 214 -11.67 -24.28 0.60
CA SER A 214 -12.37 -23.82 1.78
C SER A 214 -11.39 -23.21 2.80
N GLY A 215 -11.89 -22.43 3.75
CA GLY A 215 -11.10 -21.90 4.86
C GLY A 215 -9.81 -21.20 4.40
N HIS A 216 -8.65 -21.77 4.77
CA HIS A 216 -7.33 -21.21 4.43
C HIS A 216 -7.02 -21.21 2.93
N ASP A 217 -7.60 -22.12 2.15
CA ASP A 217 -7.45 -22.09 0.70
C ASP A 217 -8.04 -20.84 0.06
N ILE A 218 -8.98 -20.20 0.76
CA ILE A 218 -9.66 -18.98 0.31
C ILE A 218 -9.04 -17.75 1.00
N TYR A 219 -8.91 -17.77 2.33
CA TYR A 219 -8.46 -16.62 3.13
C TYR A 219 -7.25 -16.97 4.01
N PRO A 220 -6.11 -16.26 3.95
CA PRO A 220 -5.82 -15.12 3.06
C PRO A 220 -5.19 -15.50 1.72
N ASP A 221 -5.12 -16.81 1.38
CA ASP A 221 -4.31 -17.30 0.26
C ASP A 221 -4.72 -16.73 -1.09
N ARG A 222 -6.03 -16.48 -1.28
CA ARG A 222 -6.59 -15.99 -2.54
C ARG A 222 -7.34 -14.67 -2.42
N LEU A 223 -7.92 -14.39 -1.25
CA LEU A 223 -8.69 -13.18 -0.99
C LEU A 223 -8.13 -12.43 0.23
N PHE A 224 -8.05 -11.13 0.11
CA PHE A 224 -7.52 -10.23 1.15
C PHE A 224 -8.54 -9.83 2.22
N HIS A 225 -9.80 -10.24 2.10
CA HIS A 225 -10.91 -9.82 2.96
C HIS A 225 -10.69 -10.16 4.44
N GLY A 226 -11.03 -9.20 5.32
CA GLY A 226 -11.06 -9.40 6.76
C GLY A 226 -12.28 -10.21 7.23
N GLU A 227 -12.39 -10.43 8.53
CA GLU A 227 -13.29 -11.40 9.14
C GLU A 227 -14.78 -11.21 8.77
N SER A 228 -15.30 -9.99 8.82
CA SER A 228 -16.73 -9.71 8.52
C SER A 228 -17.12 -9.92 7.06
N LEU A 229 -16.13 -9.97 6.16
CA LEU A 229 -16.30 -10.18 4.72
C LEU A 229 -15.89 -11.58 4.25
N ARG A 230 -15.49 -12.47 5.17
CA ARG A 230 -15.12 -13.86 4.85
C ARG A 230 -16.35 -14.74 4.71
N ILE A 231 -17.18 -14.47 3.73
CA ILE A 231 -18.48 -15.12 3.54
C ILE A 231 -18.48 -16.23 2.50
N VAL A 232 -17.51 -16.31 1.61
CA VAL A 232 -17.34 -17.48 0.72
C VAL A 232 -16.85 -18.64 1.56
N ARG A 233 -17.65 -19.70 1.61
CA ARG A 233 -17.38 -20.87 2.43
C ARG A 233 -16.72 -22.00 1.67
N HIS A 234 -17.09 -22.13 0.39
CA HIS A 234 -16.61 -23.22 -0.44
C HIS A 234 -16.59 -22.84 -1.92
N VAL A 235 -15.61 -23.36 -2.67
CA VAL A 235 -15.60 -23.39 -4.13
C VAL A 235 -15.55 -24.86 -4.51
N ASP A 236 -16.61 -25.35 -5.17
CA ASP A 236 -16.76 -26.75 -5.53
C ASP A 236 -16.06 -27.08 -6.83
N LEU A 237 -16.37 -26.30 -7.87
CA LEU A 237 -15.94 -26.54 -9.23
C LEU A 237 -15.21 -25.31 -9.79
N TRP A 238 -14.16 -25.59 -10.56
CA TRP A 238 -13.44 -24.59 -11.34
C TRP A 238 -13.30 -25.05 -12.78
N SER A 239 -13.48 -24.11 -13.72
CA SER A 239 -13.11 -24.28 -15.14
C SER A 239 -12.64 -22.94 -15.72
N GLU A 240 -12.15 -22.95 -16.96
CA GLU A 240 -11.84 -21.71 -17.68
C GLU A 240 -13.09 -20.85 -17.95
N GLU A 241 -14.29 -21.44 -17.89
CA GLU A 241 -15.57 -20.78 -18.13
C GLU A 241 -16.25 -20.27 -16.86
N GLY A 242 -15.68 -20.52 -15.67
CA GLY A 242 -16.23 -20.03 -14.41
C GLY A 242 -16.03 -20.95 -13.21
N ILE A 243 -16.80 -20.66 -12.15
CA ILE A 243 -16.79 -21.44 -10.90
C ILE A 243 -18.19 -21.62 -10.33
N ASP A 244 -18.38 -22.69 -9.55
CA ASP A 244 -19.51 -22.91 -8.67
C ASP A 244 -19.02 -22.79 -7.22
N PHE A 245 -19.73 -21.99 -6.40
CA PHE A 245 -19.31 -21.66 -5.06
C PHE A 245 -20.49 -21.54 -4.10
N GLU A 246 -20.18 -21.52 -2.82
CA GLU A 246 -21.15 -21.34 -1.74
C GLU A 246 -20.77 -20.12 -0.88
N VAL A 247 -21.75 -19.27 -0.58
CA VAL A 247 -21.63 -18.16 0.36
C VAL A 247 -22.59 -18.34 1.54
N GLU A 248 -22.20 -17.82 2.68
CA GLU A 248 -23.07 -17.73 3.85
C GLU A 248 -23.48 -16.27 4.07
N VAL A 249 -24.76 -16.05 4.28
CA VAL A 249 -25.29 -14.71 4.55
C VAL A 249 -24.69 -14.18 5.85
N PRO A 250 -23.92 -13.06 5.83
CA PRO A 250 -23.28 -12.55 7.03
C PRO A 250 -24.30 -11.94 8.00
N GLY A 251 -23.96 -11.94 9.29
CA GLY A 251 -24.68 -11.17 10.28
C GLY A 251 -24.55 -9.67 10.05
N ARG A 252 -25.55 -8.90 10.47
CA ARG A 252 -25.58 -7.43 10.38
C ARG A 252 -25.19 -6.74 11.66
N ALA A 253 -25.23 -7.47 12.79
CA ALA A 253 -24.84 -6.92 14.08
C ALA A 253 -23.43 -6.35 13.99
N ASP A 254 -23.24 -5.18 14.59
CA ASP A 254 -21.95 -4.47 14.63
C ASP A 254 -21.38 -4.00 13.26
N ALA A 255 -22.11 -4.17 12.16
CA ALA A 255 -21.71 -3.62 10.86
C ALA A 255 -21.63 -2.09 10.88
N VAL A 256 -22.57 -1.45 11.61
CA VAL A 256 -22.61 0.01 11.83
C VAL A 256 -22.76 0.32 13.32
N ARG A 257 -22.12 1.38 13.79
CA ARG A 257 -22.01 1.68 15.21
C ARG A 257 -23.32 2.13 15.88
N TYR A 258 -24.18 2.82 15.16
CA TYR A 258 -25.37 3.48 15.72
C TYR A 258 -26.66 2.65 15.64
N THR A 259 -26.60 1.48 15.05
CA THR A 259 -27.72 0.53 15.08
C THR A 259 -27.22 -0.91 15.08
N LYS A 260 -27.86 -1.76 15.89
CA LYS A 260 -27.53 -3.19 15.94
C LYS A 260 -28.18 -3.99 14.80
N ILE A 261 -29.22 -3.44 14.19
CA ILE A 261 -29.98 -4.10 13.12
C ILE A 261 -30.12 -3.12 11.95
N PRO A 262 -29.04 -2.89 11.16
CA PRO A 262 -29.12 -2.05 9.98
C PRO A 262 -30.01 -2.69 8.90
N LEU A 263 -30.89 -1.89 8.31
CA LEU A 263 -31.80 -2.32 7.24
C LEU A 263 -31.22 -1.95 5.88
N PHE A 264 -30.17 -2.65 5.48
CA PHE A 264 -29.53 -2.46 4.17
C PHE A 264 -30.51 -2.67 3.01
N SER A 265 -30.35 -1.86 1.97
CA SER A 265 -31.13 -1.94 0.72
C SER A 265 -30.76 -3.15 -0.13
N ILE A 266 -29.47 -3.49 -0.20
CA ILE A 266 -28.91 -4.54 -1.06
C ILE A 266 -27.93 -5.46 -0.34
N TRP A 267 -27.71 -5.29 0.97
CA TRP A 267 -26.84 -6.12 1.80
C TRP A 267 -25.37 -6.14 1.33
N PRO A 268 -24.62 -5.05 1.51
CA PRO A 268 -23.30 -4.84 0.86
C PRO A 268 -22.28 -5.92 1.20
N MET A 269 -22.22 -6.43 2.44
CA MET A 269 -21.29 -7.50 2.82
C MET A 269 -21.55 -8.80 2.06
N LEU A 270 -22.82 -9.16 1.82
CA LEU A 270 -23.19 -10.34 1.04
C LEU A 270 -22.77 -10.16 -0.43
N LEU A 271 -23.07 -9.00 -1.01
CA LEU A 271 -22.73 -8.72 -2.40
C LEU A 271 -21.23 -8.73 -2.63
N ASP A 272 -20.45 -8.19 -1.68
CA ASP A 272 -18.99 -8.14 -1.76
C ASP A 272 -18.38 -9.55 -1.88
N GLY A 273 -18.83 -10.48 -1.03
CA GLY A 273 -18.39 -11.86 -1.12
C GLY A 273 -18.86 -12.58 -2.39
N ILE A 274 -20.05 -12.26 -2.91
CA ILE A 274 -20.52 -12.83 -4.19
C ILE A 274 -19.62 -12.38 -5.35
N VAL A 275 -19.30 -11.10 -5.45
CA VAL A 275 -18.46 -10.61 -6.55
C VAL A 275 -16.99 -11.00 -6.39
N SER A 276 -16.53 -11.29 -5.17
CA SER A 276 -15.18 -11.81 -4.93
C SER A 276 -14.94 -13.20 -5.57
N ALA A 277 -15.99 -13.90 -5.99
CA ALA A 277 -15.92 -15.10 -6.80
C ALA A 277 -15.10 -14.91 -8.09
N PHE A 278 -15.06 -13.70 -8.61
CA PHE A 278 -14.23 -13.33 -9.75
C PHE A 278 -12.73 -13.45 -9.44
N SER A 279 -12.32 -12.89 -8.30
CA SER A 279 -10.95 -12.99 -7.80
C SER A 279 -10.57 -14.44 -7.49
N LEU A 280 -11.50 -15.25 -6.95
CA LEU A 280 -11.31 -16.68 -6.74
C LEU A 280 -11.10 -17.43 -8.05
N TRP A 281 -11.93 -17.18 -9.06
CA TRP A 281 -11.73 -17.78 -10.37
C TRP A 281 -10.35 -17.46 -10.94
N ARG A 282 -9.89 -16.22 -10.80
CA ARG A 282 -8.58 -15.77 -11.27
C ARG A 282 -7.39 -16.25 -10.43
N SER A 283 -7.59 -16.57 -9.18
CA SER A 283 -6.51 -17.00 -8.27
C SER A 283 -5.86 -18.34 -8.67
N HIS A 284 -6.39 -18.98 -9.70
CA HIS A 284 -5.78 -20.16 -10.29
C HIS A 284 -4.39 -19.83 -10.89
N GLU A 285 -3.44 -20.74 -10.77
CA GLU A 285 -2.03 -20.59 -11.18
C GLU A 285 -1.84 -20.00 -12.59
N LYS A 286 -2.76 -20.30 -13.52
CA LYS A 286 -2.78 -19.77 -14.89
C LYS A 286 -2.78 -18.22 -14.95
N PHE A 287 -3.27 -17.56 -13.92
CA PHE A 287 -3.42 -16.10 -13.86
C PHE A 287 -2.53 -15.44 -12.80
N ALA A 288 -1.46 -16.10 -12.37
CA ALA A 288 -0.56 -15.58 -11.35
C ALA A 288 -0.09 -14.14 -11.63
N GLY A 289 -0.09 -13.31 -10.59
CA GLY A 289 0.31 -11.90 -10.68
C GLY A 289 -0.71 -10.96 -11.33
N ALA A 290 -1.94 -11.42 -11.58
CA ALA A 290 -3.00 -10.56 -12.08
C ALA A 290 -4.03 -10.29 -10.98
N ILE A 291 -4.33 -9.02 -10.75
CA ILE A 291 -5.37 -8.55 -9.82
C ILE A 291 -6.55 -8.05 -10.64
N SER A 292 -7.75 -8.41 -10.23
CA SER A 292 -8.97 -7.92 -10.85
C SER A 292 -9.70 -6.94 -9.93
N MET A 293 -10.30 -5.94 -10.53
CA MET A 293 -10.98 -4.86 -9.83
C MET A 293 -12.34 -4.57 -10.48
N PRO A 294 -13.44 -4.55 -9.70
CA PRO A 294 -14.75 -4.23 -10.21
C PRO A 294 -14.78 -2.88 -10.94
N PHE A 295 -15.34 -2.86 -12.14
CA PHE A 295 -15.35 -1.68 -12.99
C PHE A 295 -16.76 -1.28 -13.41
N ARG A 296 -17.57 -2.23 -13.91
CA ARG A 296 -18.94 -1.94 -14.34
C ARG A 296 -19.82 -3.18 -14.31
N ALA A 297 -21.12 -2.95 -14.32
CA ALA A 297 -22.12 -3.97 -14.60
C ALA A 297 -23.19 -3.43 -15.53
N ARG A 298 -23.61 -4.24 -16.50
CA ARG A 298 -24.72 -3.86 -17.37
C ARG A 298 -26.00 -3.81 -16.55
N ARG A 299 -26.22 -4.80 -15.66
CA ARG A 299 -27.44 -4.92 -14.86
C ARG A 299 -27.24 -5.83 -13.65
N ILE A 300 -27.81 -5.42 -12.51
CA ILE A 300 -27.94 -6.28 -11.32
C ILE A 300 -29.43 -6.34 -10.98
N VAL A 301 -30.02 -7.55 -10.94
CA VAL A 301 -31.43 -7.77 -10.63
C VAL A 301 -31.58 -8.40 -9.26
N PHE A 302 -32.42 -7.83 -8.42
CA PHE A 302 -32.74 -8.32 -7.08
C PHE A 302 -34.13 -8.97 -7.07
N HIS A 303 -34.17 -10.30 -7.01
CA HIS A 303 -35.39 -11.09 -6.77
C HIS A 303 -35.69 -11.22 -5.27
N ALA A 304 -34.69 -10.97 -4.41
CA ALA A 304 -34.84 -10.83 -2.95
C ALA A 304 -33.98 -9.66 -2.46
N ASN A 305 -34.45 -8.94 -1.44
CA ASN A 305 -33.67 -7.89 -0.76
C ASN A 305 -33.48 -8.19 0.74
N THR A 306 -34.14 -9.23 1.24
CA THR A 306 -34.02 -9.71 2.62
C THR A 306 -33.49 -11.12 2.61
N PHE A 307 -32.54 -11.39 3.47
CA PHE A 307 -31.87 -12.68 3.58
C PHE A 307 -31.86 -13.12 5.04
N THR A 308 -31.88 -14.43 5.28
CA THR A 308 -31.75 -14.98 6.63
C THR A 308 -30.27 -15.11 6.96
N GLU A 309 -29.80 -14.48 8.04
CA GLU A 309 -28.42 -14.58 8.52
C GLU A 309 -28.03 -16.05 8.77
N GLY A 310 -26.84 -16.45 8.35
CA GLY A 310 -26.35 -17.82 8.40
C GLY A 310 -26.87 -18.75 7.31
N ALA A 311 -27.82 -18.30 6.47
CA ALA A 311 -28.29 -19.12 5.35
C ALA A 311 -27.18 -19.36 4.31
N ARG A 312 -27.16 -20.58 3.74
CA ARG A 312 -26.24 -20.96 2.69
C ARG A 312 -26.87 -20.71 1.31
N LEU A 313 -26.16 -19.99 0.46
CA LEU A 313 -26.58 -19.65 -0.90
C LEU A 313 -25.57 -20.22 -1.90
N ARG A 314 -26.09 -20.68 -3.05
CA ARG A 314 -25.27 -21.20 -4.14
C ARG A 314 -25.01 -20.12 -5.18
N GLY A 315 -23.75 -19.92 -5.52
CA GLY A 315 -23.30 -18.96 -6.51
C GLY A 315 -22.75 -19.67 -7.75
N TYR A 316 -23.02 -19.07 -8.92
CA TYR A 316 -22.62 -19.59 -10.24
C TYR A 316 -22.06 -18.43 -11.06
N LEU A 317 -20.75 -18.39 -11.21
CA LEU A 317 -20.07 -17.43 -12.09
C LEU A 317 -19.81 -18.07 -13.44
N ARG A 318 -20.25 -17.41 -14.52
CA ARG A 318 -20.06 -17.85 -15.90
C ARG A 318 -19.44 -16.74 -16.74
N LEU A 319 -18.27 -17.01 -17.30
CA LEU A 319 -17.51 -16.07 -18.11
C LEU A 319 -18.21 -15.85 -19.45
N ILE A 320 -18.35 -14.58 -19.83
CA ILE A 320 -18.85 -14.14 -21.15
C ILE A 320 -17.66 -13.81 -22.05
N SER A 321 -16.67 -13.11 -21.51
CA SER A 321 -15.47 -12.76 -22.25
C SER A 321 -14.25 -12.61 -21.34
N VAL A 322 -13.09 -13.01 -21.85
CA VAL A 322 -11.81 -12.93 -21.18
C VAL A 322 -10.82 -12.26 -22.12
N THR A 323 -10.31 -11.09 -21.71
CA THR A 323 -9.27 -10.34 -22.41
C THR A 323 -8.07 -10.11 -21.50
N PRO A 324 -6.91 -9.69 -22.00
CA PRO A 324 -5.79 -9.34 -21.13
C PRO A 324 -6.07 -8.17 -20.17
N ARG A 325 -7.05 -7.31 -20.47
CA ARG A 325 -7.35 -6.09 -19.71
C ARG A 325 -8.66 -6.13 -18.94
N SER A 326 -9.60 -6.97 -19.33
CA SER A 326 -10.88 -7.08 -18.63
C SER A 326 -11.50 -8.45 -18.81
N HIS A 327 -12.28 -8.85 -17.83
CA HIS A 327 -13.08 -10.05 -17.84
C HIS A 327 -14.53 -9.68 -17.55
N VAL A 328 -15.45 -10.32 -18.28
CA VAL A 328 -16.89 -10.12 -18.13
C VAL A 328 -17.55 -11.44 -17.79
N ALA A 329 -18.44 -11.45 -16.81
CA ALA A 329 -19.22 -12.62 -16.42
C ALA A 329 -20.66 -12.27 -16.03
N ASP A 330 -21.51 -13.27 -16.07
CA ASP A 330 -22.77 -13.30 -15.34
C ASP A 330 -22.56 -14.05 -14.01
N ILE A 331 -23.17 -13.56 -12.93
CA ILE A 331 -23.16 -14.22 -11.62
C ILE A 331 -24.60 -14.40 -11.18
N GLN A 332 -25.02 -15.64 -10.91
CA GLN A 332 -26.34 -15.98 -10.42
C GLN A 332 -26.21 -16.54 -9.00
N VAL A 333 -27.12 -16.14 -8.13
CA VAL A 333 -27.17 -16.62 -6.74
C VAL A 333 -28.55 -17.15 -6.44
N SER A 334 -28.62 -18.36 -5.92
CA SER A 334 -29.86 -19.04 -5.57
C SER A 334 -29.88 -19.46 -4.09
N ASP A 335 -31.09 -19.67 -3.56
CA ASP A 335 -31.31 -20.33 -2.28
C ASP A 335 -31.12 -21.86 -2.38
N GLY A 336 -31.28 -22.56 -1.25
CA GLY A 336 -31.20 -24.03 -1.18
C GLY A 336 -32.27 -24.77 -1.99
N ASN A 337 -33.33 -24.08 -2.43
CA ASN A 337 -34.41 -24.64 -3.27
C ASN A 337 -34.18 -24.34 -4.77
N GLY A 338 -33.10 -23.66 -5.12
CA GLY A 338 -32.79 -23.29 -6.51
C GLY A 338 -33.58 -22.06 -7.00
N ASN A 339 -34.17 -21.26 -6.11
CA ASN A 339 -34.82 -20.02 -6.50
C ASN A 339 -33.78 -18.91 -6.69
N LEU A 340 -33.85 -18.20 -7.82
CA LEU A 340 -32.96 -17.08 -8.12
C LEU A 340 -33.20 -15.92 -7.16
N LEU A 341 -32.17 -15.49 -6.46
CA LEU A 341 -32.22 -14.38 -5.52
C LEU A 341 -31.58 -13.10 -6.09
N ILE A 342 -30.41 -13.24 -6.73
CA ILE A 342 -29.66 -12.12 -7.32
C ILE A 342 -29.07 -12.56 -8.64
N HIS A 343 -29.09 -11.66 -9.64
CA HIS A 343 -28.46 -11.91 -10.93
C HIS A 343 -27.63 -10.67 -11.37
N PHE A 344 -26.31 -10.80 -11.38
CA PHE A 344 -25.39 -9.84 -11.97
C PHE A 344 -25.23 -10.20 -13.44
N ARG A 345 -25.58 -9.29 -14.35
CA ARG A 345 -25.46 -9.48 -15.81
C ARG A 345 -24.39 -8.57 -16.37
N GLY A 346 -23.39 -9.16 -17.00
CA GLY A 346 -22.28 -8.42 -17.58
C GLY A 346 -21.50 -7.67 -16.51
N TRP A 347 -21.22 -8.32 -15.36
CA TRP A 347 -20.28 -7.82 -14.38
C TRP A 347 -18.89 -7.86 -14.98
N GLU A 348 -18.22 -6.72 -15.01
CA GLU A 348 -16.90 -6.58 -15.61
C GLU A 348 -15.87 -6.13 -14.59
N GLU A 349 -14.73 -6.79 -14.60
CA GLU A 349 -13.56 -6.42 -13.82
C GLU A 349 -12.39 -6.06 -14.73
N LEU A 350 -11.71 -4.97 -14.41
CA LEU A 350 -10.44 -4.62 -15.01
C LEU A 350 -9.33 -5.48 -14.42
N CYS A 351 -8.43 -5.90 -15.28
CA CYS A 351 -7.30 -6.74 -14.94
C CYS A 351 -6.02 -5.94 -15.01
N GLU A 352 -5.31 -5.92 -13.91
CA GLU A 352 -4.00 -5.31 -13.81
C GLU A 352 -2.96 -6.36 -13.44
N ARG A 353 -1.80 -6.30 -14.10
CA ARG A 353 -0.66 -7.15 -13.74
C ARG A 353 0.20 -6.40 -12.73
N VAL A 354 0.31 -6.99 -11.56
CA VAL A 354 1.22 -6.57 -10.49
C VAL A 354 2.31 -7.62 -10.41
N PRO A 355 3.59 -7.27 -10.27
CA PRO A 355 4.63 -8.27 -10.08
C PRO A 355 4.24 -9.24 -8.95
N PRO A 356 4.43 -10.55 -9.14
CA PRO A 356 3.96 -11.57 -8.19
C PRO A 356 4.47 -11.34 -6.76
N GLU A 357 5.70 -10.86 -6.60
CA GLU A 357 6.32 -10.54 -5.33
C GLU A 357 5.56 -9.43 -4.57
N TYR A 358 5.08 -8.39 -5.26
CA TYR A 358 4.28 -7.32 -4.63
C TYR A 358 2.91 -7.84 -4.21
N HIS A 359 2.28 -8.66 -5.04
CA HIS A 359 1.00 -9.26 -4.71
C HIS A 359 1.11 -10.18 -3.49
N GLN A 360 2.12 -11.05 -3.46
CA GLN A 360 2.38 -11.94 -2.32
C GLN A 360 2.72 -11.16 -1.05
N PHE A 361 3.50 -10.09 -1.17
CA PHE A 361 3.79 -9.22 -0.03
C PHE A 361 2.53 -8.56 0.55
N ILE A 362 1.62 -8.07 -0.29
CA ILE A 362 0.35 -7.48 0.17
C ILE A 362 -0.51 -8.51 0.91
N LEU A 363 -0.54 -9.76 0.42
CA LEU A 363 -1.30 -10.84 1.06
C LEU A 363 -0.67 -11.35 2.36
N ARG A 364 0.68 -11.42 2.42
CA ARG A 364 1.41 -12.03 3.54
C ARG A 364 2.67 -11.23 3.91
N PRO A 365 2.54 -9.98 4.38
CA PRO A 365 3.69 -9.11 4.63
C PRO A 365 4.59 -9.61 5.77
N SER A 366 4.08 -10.44 6.68
CA SER A 366 4.88 -11.06 7.75
C SER A 366 5.81 -12.16 7.25
N GLU A 367 5.51 -12.78 6.12
CA GLU A 367 6.24 -13.92 5.57
C GLU A 367 7.10 -13.55 4.36
N GLN A 368 6.66 -12.57 3.60
CA GLN A 368 7.27 -12.17 2.33
C GLN A 368 8.22 -10.99 2.49
N TYR A 369 9.07 -10.82 1.48
CA TYR A 369 9.99 -9.69 1.35
C TYR A 369 9.82 -9.07 -0.04
N LEU A 370 9.92 -7.75 -0.11
CA LEU A 370 9.94 -6.99 -1.37
C LEU A 370 11.34 -6.93 -1.97
N THR A 371 12.35 -7.10 -1.11
CA THR A 371 13.75 -7.02 -1.49
C THR A 371 14.42 -8.38 -1.43
N ARG A 372 15.46 -8.56 -2.20
CA ARG A 372 16.34 -9.74 -2.08
C ARG A 372 17.52 -9.46 -1.15
N GLU A 373 18.12 -10.50 -0.61
CA GLU A 373 19.31 -10.38 0.23
C GLU A 373 20.55 -10.10 -0.63
N LEU A 374 21.34 -9.12 -0.20
CA LEU A 374 22.64 -8.84 -0.80
C LEU A 374 23.66 -9.88 -0.35
N PRO A 375 24.48 -10.46 -1.24
CA PRO A 375 25.57 -11.36 -0.87
C PRO A 375 26.55 -10.73 0.11
N LEU A 376 26.92 -11.46 1.16
CA LEU A 376 27.81 -10.94 2.23
C LEU A 376 29.22 -10.64 1.71
N GLU A 377 29.65 -11.28 0.65
CA GLU A 377 30.93 -11.02 -0.05
C GLU A 377 31.01 -9.57 -0.49
N LEU A 378 29.89 -8.97 -0.90
CA LEU A 378 29.80 -7.55 -1.28
C LEU A 378 29.95 -6.60 -0.08
N LEU A 379 29.82 -7.11 1.12
CA LEU A 379 30.06 -6.39 2.37
C LEU A 379 31.45 -6.68 2.96
N GLY A 380 32.29 -7.46 2.26
CA GLY A 380 33.63 -7.84 2.72
C GLY A 380 33.67 -8.99 3.72
N ASN A 381 32.64 -9.85 3.76
CA ASN A 381 32.53 -10.98 4.68
C ASN A 381 32.93 -10.63 6.14
N PRO A 382 32.33 -9.61 6.74
CA PRO A 382 32.74 -9.13 8.05
C PRO A 382 32.52 -10.18 9.15
N ALA A 383 33.40 -10.20 10.13
CA ALA A 383 33.24 -11.04 11.34
C ALA A 383 32.08 -10.54 12.22
N THR A 384 31.74 -9.25 12.15
CA THR A 384 30.61 -8.65 12.84
C THR A 384 29.28 -9.08 12.19
N PRO A 385 28.24 -9.43 12.99
CA PRO A 385 26.93 -9.75 12.44
C PRO A 385 26.37 -8.61 11.59
N VAL A 386 26.08 -8.90 10.33
CA VAL A 386 25.51 -7.97 9.36
C VAL A 386 24.40 -8.64 8.55
N ALA A 387 23.47 -7.84 8.03
CA ALA A 387 22.54 -8.22 7.00
C ALA A 387 22.34 -7.04 6.04
N ALA A 388 22.05 -7.32 4.80
CA ALA A 388 21.73 -6.30 3.80
C ALA A 388 20.53 -6.74 2.98
N SER A 389 19.77 -5.76 2.50
CA SER A 389 18.66 -5.96 1.57
C SER A 389 18.83 -5.09 0.36
N VAL A 390 18.42 -5.58 -0.79
CA VAL A 390 18.50 -4.86 -2.05
C VAL A 390 17.15 -4.92 -2.75
N ALA A 391 16.68 -3.80 -3.26
CA ALA A 391 15.56 -3.71 -4.17
C ALA A 391 16.10 -3.37 -5.56
N THR A 392 15.93 -4.29 -6.51
CA THR A 392 16.25 -4.07 -7.92
C THR A 392 14.97 -3.90 -8.71
N GLU A 393 15.05 -3.19 -9.82
CA GLU A 393 13.93 -3.04 -10.77
C GLU A 393 12.63 -2.55 -10.15
N VAL A 394 12.70 -1.39 -9.45
CA VAL A 394 11.49 -0.74 -8.94
C VAL A 394 10.55 -0.44 -10.11
N PRO A 395 9.35 -1.03 -10.18
CA PRO A 395 8.46 -0.89 -11.32
C PRO A 395 7.68 0.43 -11.25
N PHE A 396 8.35 1.56 -11.45
CA PHE A 396 7.76 2.90 -11.34
C PHE A 396 6.43 3.05 -12.08
N LYS A 397 6.31 2.49 -13.28
CA LYS A 397 5.10 2.60 -14.11
C LYS A 397 3.84 2.04 -13.45
N ILE A 398 3.97 1.01 -12.61
CA ILE A 398 2.81 0.42 -11.93
C ILE A 398 2.29 1.34 -10.83
N PHE A 399 3.16 2.15 -10.25
CA PHE A 399 2.81 3.07 -9.17
C PHE A 399 2.23 4.39 -9.67
N GLU A 400 2.43 4.75 -10.94
CA GLU A 400 1.82 5.92 -11.58
C GLU A 400 0.38 5.63 -12.06
N ASN A 401 0.05 4.35 -12.29
CA ASN A 401 -1.26 3.94 -12.74
C ASN A 401 -2.30 3.94 -11.61
N ASN A 402 -3.59 3.89 -11.96
CA ASN A 402 -4.72 3.78 -11.03
C ASN A 402 -4.65 4.76 -9.85
N GLN A 403 -4.25 6.01 -10.12
CA GLN A 403 -4.15 7.09 -9.12
C GLN A 403 -3.25 6.71 -7.95
N GLU A 404 -2.14 6.04 -8.24
CA GLU A 404 -1.16 5.56 -7.27
C GLU A 404 -1.74 4.54 -6.26
N LEU A 405 -2.82 3.83 -6.60
CA LEU A 405 -3.45 2.88 -5.69
C LEU A 405 -2.44 1.87 -5.11
N TRP A 406 -1.59 1.29 -5.96
CA TRP A 406 -0.61 0.30 -5.53
C TRP A 406 0.49 0.91 -4.66
N LEU A 407 0.91 2.13 -4.96
CA LEU A 407 1.87 2.86 -4.14
C LEU A 407 1.31 3.17 -2.75
N LYS A 408 0.06 3.63 -2.68
CA LYS A 408 -0.65 3.89 -1.44
C LYS A 408 -0.88 2.60 -0.64
N THR A 409 -1.25 1.52 -1.32
CA THR A 409 -1.42 0.20 -0.70
C THR A 409 -0.10 -0.27 -0.08
N LEU A 410 0.99 -0.20 -0.84
CA LEU A 410 2.30 -0.62 -0.37
C LEU A 410 2.76 0.21 0.84
N ALA A 411 2.55 1.53 0.79
CA ALA A 411 2.83 2.41 1.92
C ALA A 411 2.05 2.00 3.18
N HIS A 412 0.76 1.67 3.04
CA HIS A 412 -0.06 1.25 4.18
C HIS A 412 0.30 -0.15 4.71
N VAL A 413 0.86 -1.02 3.88
CA VAL A 413 1.31 -2.35 4.33
C VAL A 413 2.69 -2.27 5.00
N LEU A 414 3.59 -1.46 4.46
CA LEU A 414 4.98 -1.39 4.86
C LEU A 414 5.23 -0.46 6.06
N LEU A 415 4.53 0.70 6.10
CA LEU A 415 4.87 1.77 7.03
C LEU A 415 4.19 1.62 8.38
N ALA A 416 4.94 1.91 9.45
CA ALA A 416 4.38 2.11 10.77
C ALA A 416 3.41 3.32 10.78
N PRO A 417 2.44 3.40 11.72
CA PRO A 417 1.48 4.49 11.74
C PRO A 417 2.12 5.89 11.71
N VAL A 418 3.21 6.11 12.44
CA VAL A 418 3.93 7.38 12.47
C VAL A 418 4.56 7.74 11.12
N GLU A 419 5.07 6.76 10.37
CA GLU A 419 5.64 6.96 9.05
C GLU A 419 4.56 7.18 7.99
N ARG A 420 3.34 6.64 8.18
CA ARG A 420 2.21 6.91 7.27
C ARG A 420 1.82 8.38 7.28
N GLU A 421 1.93 9.07 8.41
CA GLU A 421 1.66 10.50 8.49
C GLU A 421 2.70 11.31 7.72
N GLU A 422 3.98 11.00 7.89
CA GLU A 422 5.06 11.59 7.08
C GLU A 422 4.83 11.35 5.58
N TRP A 423 4.46 10.13 5.22
CA TRP A 423 4.12 9.76 3.85
C TRP A 423 2.99 10.58 3.24
N LEU A 424 1.90 10.80 3.99
CA LEU A 424 0.72 11.55 3.54
C LEU A 424 0.98 13.05 3.39
N GLU A 425 2.00 13.59 4.07
CA GLU A 425 2.42 14.99 3.98
C GLU A 425 3.49 15.21 2.91
N MET A 426 4.10 14.14 2.41
CA MET A 426 5.19 14.21 1.43
C MET A 426 4.71 14.82 0.11
N GLN A 427 5.33 15.94 -0.27
CA GLN A 427 5.11 16.62 -1.53
C GLN A 427 6.15 16.18 -2.57
N GLY A 428 5.80 16.21 -3.84
CA GLY A 428 6.73 15.99 -4.93
C GLY A 428 6.29 14.94 -5.95
N ALA A 429 7.16 14.67 -6.91
CA ALA A 429 6.90 13.71 -7.98
C ALA A 429 6.78 12.27 -7.43
N THR A 430 5.93 11.47 -8.07
CA THR A 430 5.69 10.05 -7.73
C THR A 430 6.99 9.26 -7.60
N ASN A 431 7.96 9.46 -8.49
CA ASN A 431 9.26 8.77 -8.45
C ASN A 431 10.00 8.99 -7.13
N ARG A 432 10.02 10.23 -6.60
CA ARG A 432 10.65 10.52 -5.30
C ARG A 432 9.95 9.80 -4.15
N ARG A 433 8.62 9.73 -4.19
CA ARG A 433 7.83 9.00 -3.19
C ARG A 433 8.09 7.49 -3.27
N VAL A 434 8.21 6.95 -4.49
CA VAL A 434 8.57 5.54 -4.72
C VAL A 434 9.96 5.25 -4.17
N GLU A 435 10.97 6.04 -4.51
CA GLU A 435 12.35 5.88 -4.02
C GLU A 435 12.41 5.92 -2.50
N TRP A 436 11.71 6.88 -1.87
CA TRP A 436 11.63 6.97 -0.42
C TRP A 436 11.02 5.71 0.21
N LEU A 437 9.89 5.24 -0.35
CA LEU A 437 9.19 4.05 0.15
C LEU A 437 10.05 2.79 0.03
N PHE A 438 10.72 2.61 -1.11
CA PHE A 438 11.60 1.45 -1.31
C PHE A 438 12.89 1.54 -0.48
N GLY A 439 13.38 2.73 -0.20
CA GLY A 439 14.42 2.94 0.80
C GLY A 439 14.01 2.46 2.19
N ARG A 440 12.76 2.75 2.59
CA ARG A 440 12.16 2.23 3.84
C ARG A 440 12.01 0.71 3.78
N ALA A 441 11.52 0.14 2.67
CA ALA A 441 11.40 -1.30 2.49
C ALA A 441 12.76 -1.99 2.68
N ALA A 442 13.80 -1.55 1.97
CA ALA A 442 15.13 -2.11 2.08
C ALA A 442 15.68 -2.04 3.52
N ALA A 443 15.49 -0.89 4.19
CA ALA A 443 15.95 -0.69 5.57
C ALA A 443 15.25 -1.62 6.56
N LYS A 444 13.93 -1.69 6.52
CA LYS A 444 13.11 -2.52 7.41
C LYS A 444 13.39 -4.00 7.20
N GLU A 445 13.46 -4.43 5.96
CA GLU A 445 13.73 -5.82 5.61
C GLU A 445 15.18 -6.24 5.94
N ALA A 446 16.16 -5.33 5.87
CA ALA A 446 17.50 -5.60 6.37
C ALA A 446 17.48 -5.87 7.88
N VAL A 447 16.74 -5.06 8.66
CA VAL A 447 16.55 -5.30 10.10
C VAL A 447 15.79 -6.60 10.36
N ARG A 448 14.70 -6.88 9.63
CA ARG A 448 13.95 -8.15 9.75
C ARG A 448 14.83 -9.37 9.53
N ARG A 449 15.64 -9.37 8.43
CA ARG A 449 16.59 -10.46 8.11
C ARG A 449 17.62 -10.61 9.21
N PHE A 450 18.16 -9.50 9.73
CA PHE A 450 19.10 -9.49 10.84
C PHE A 450 18.49 -10.14 12.10
N LEU A 451 17.32 -9.69 12.51
CA LEU A 451 16.62 -10.20 13.69
C LEU A 451 16.26 -11.68 13.54
N PHE A 452 15.81 -12.09 12.36
CA PHE A 452 15.52 -13.50 12.09
C PHE A 452 16.79 -14.36 12.12
N LYS A 453 17.86 -13.93 11.44
CA LYS A 453 19.10 -14.70 11.28
C LYS A 453 19.85 -14.88 12.60
N TYR A 454 19.97 -13.82 13.40
CA TYR A 454 20.82 -13.81 14.60
C TYR A 454 20.05 -13.94 15.91
N HIS A 455 18.76 -13.66 15.93
CA HIS A 455 17.93 -13.69 17.14
C HIS A 455 16.71 -14.61 17.03
N GLN A 456 16.49 -15.27 15.89
CA GLN A 456 15.33 -16.13 15.61
C GLN A 456 13.98 -15.41 15.85
N ALA A 457 13.99 -14.08 15.78
CA ALA A 457 12.84 -13.24 16.04
C ALA A 457 12.16 -12.80 14.73
N ARG A 458 10.85 -12.99 14.66
CA ARG A 458 10.04 -12.58 13.49
C ARG A 458 9.31 -11.29 13.78
N TRP A 459 9.49 -10.32 12.89
CA TRP A 459 8.84 -9.02 12.92
C TRP A 459 8.34 -8.66 11.53
N THR A 460 7.37 -7.74 11.47
CA THR A 460 6.88 -7.17 10.21
C THR A 460 7.55 -5.83 9.95
N ASP A 461 7.41 -5.32 8.73
CA ASP A 461 7.98 -4.01 8.38
C ASP A 461 7.33 -2.87 9.17
N ALA A 462 6.03 -2.96 9.44
CA ALA A 462 5.32 -1.97 10.24
C ALA A 462 5.75 -1.92 11.73
N ASP A 463 6.44 -2.95 12.23
CA ASP A 463 7.01 -2.98 13.59
C ASP A 463 8.40 -2.33 13.67
N ILE A 464 8.97 -1.92 12.54
CA ILE A 464 10.32 -1.37 12.42
C ILE A 464 10.28 0.03 11.81
N PRO A 465 9.74 1.04 12.51
CA PRO A 465 9.81 2.41 12.02
C PRO A 465 11.26 2.85 11.88
N ILE A 466 11.57 3.56 10.79
CA ILE A 466 12.89 4.12 10.53
C ILE A 466 12.82 5.63 10.72
N TRP A 467 13.60 6.16 11.65
CA TRP A 467 13.62 7.57 11.99
C TRP A 467 15.02 8.18 11.81
N PRO A 468 15.15 9.31 11.10
CA PRO A 468 16.44 9.99 10.99
C PRO A 468 16.78 10.70 12.31
N ASP A 469 18.07 10.77 12.65
CA ASP A 469 18.57 11.67 13.69
C ASP A 469 18.76 13.11 13.13
N ASP A 470 19.26 14.01 13.97
CA ASP A 470 19.48 15.41 13.61
C ASP A 470 20.47 15.59 12.45
N SER A 471 21.30 14.61 12.17
CA SER A 471 22.25 14.58 11.03
C SER A 471 21.68 13.91 9.78
N GLY A 472 20.46 13.36 9.87
CA GLY A 472 19.78 12.65 8.79
C GLY A 472 20.14 11.16 8.71
N LYS A 473 20.93 10.62 9.65
CA LYS A 473 21.25 9.19 9.69
C LYS A 473 20.01 8.40 10.11
N PRO A 474 19.62 7.34 9.35
CA PRO A 474 18.45 6.54 9.68
C PRO A 474 18.71 5.61 10.86
N HIS A 475 17.77 5.56 11.80
CA HIS A 475 17.77 4.66 12.94
C HIS A 475 16.55 3.77 12.97
N PRO A 476 16.70 2.43 13.05
CA PRO A 476 15.58 1.53 13.20
C PRO A 476 15.08 1.58 14.65
N LEU A 477 13.78 1.80 14.81
CA LEU A 477 13.08 1.86 16.09
C LEU A 477 12.08 0.70 16.19
N GLY A 478 11.44 0.54 17.36
CA GLY A 478 10.34 -0.38 17.54
C GLY A 478 10.50 -1.30 18.74
N PRO A 479 9.44 -2.09 19.05
CA PRO A 479 9.39 -2.98 20.22
C PRO A 479 10.40 -4.14 20.17
N TRP A 480 10.88 -4.50 18.99
CA TRP A 480 11.92 -5.51 18.81
C TRP A 480 13.21 -5.20 19.60
N ARG A 481 13.48 -3.93 19.93
CA ARG A 481 14.65 -3.50 20.71
C ARG A 481 14.68 -4.11 22.12
N GLU A 482 13.52 -4.45 22.67
CA GLU A 482 13.41 -5.11 23.97
C GLU A 482 13.81 -6.59 23.91
N HIS A 483 13.88 -7.16 22.70
CA HIS A 483 14.20 -8.56 22.45
C HIS A 483 15.66 -8.79 22.00
N THR A 484 16.47 -7.74 21.93
CA THR A 484 17.89 -7.84 21.59
C THR A 484 18.71 -6.82 22.36
N ALA A 485 19.84 -7.26 22.93
CA ALA A 485 20.84 -6.36 23.53
C ALA A 485 21.75 -5.72 22.48
N ALA A 486 21.70 -6.15 21.21
CA ALA A 486 22.56 -5.64 20.16
C ALA A 486 22.16 -4.20 19.77
N LYS A 487 23.14 -3.30 19.77
CA LYS A 487 22.99 -1.95 19.20
C LYS A 487 23.08 -2.10 17.67
N ILE A 488 21.95 -1.96 16.99
CA ILE A 488 21.86 -2.07 15.52
C ILE A 488 22.04 -0.69 14.90
N ASP A 489 23.00 -0.58 13.99
CA ASP A 489 23.21 0.59 13.13
C ASP A 489 22.75 0.29 11.69
N LEU A 490 22.32 1.32 10.96
CA LEU A 490 21.70 1.20 9.64
C LEU A 490 22.27 2.25 8.69
N SER A 491 22.51 1.84 7.45
CA SER A 491 22.83 2.74 6.34
C SER A 491 22.01 2.41 5.10
N ILE A 492 21.58 3.43 4.37
CA ILE A 492 20.78 3.33 3.14
C ILE A 492 21.49 4.09 2.03
N THR A 493 21.46 3.53 0.83
CA THR A 493 21.93 4.19 -0.39
C THR A 493 21.06 3.80 -1.57
N HIS A 494 21.02 4.66 -2.61
CA HIS A 494 20.23 4.39 -3.81
C HIS A 494 20.80 5.06 -5.05
N THR A 495 20.54 4.44 -6.18
CA THR A 495 20.60 5.04 -7.52
C THR A 495 19.21 5.02 -8.13
N SER A 496 19.05 5.47 -9.36
CA SER A 496 17.77 5.40 -10.09
C SER A 496 17.23 3.96 -10.29
N LYS A 497 18.06 2.94 -10.09
CA LYS A 497 17.67 1.53 -10.34
C LYS A 497 17.85 0.61 -9.15
N LEU A 498 18.77 0.93 -8.26
CA LEU A 498 19.19 0.06 -7.18
C LEU A 498 19.10 0.78 -5.84
N ILE A 499 18.48 0.15 -4.87
CA ILE A 499 18.38 0.64 -3.49
C ILE A 499 18.96 -0.43 -2.59
N ILE A 500 19.91 -0.06 -1.73
CA ILE A 500 20.53 -0.96 -0.77
C ILE A 500 20.39 -0.38 0.63
N ALA A 501 20.06 -1.24 1.59
CA ALA A 501 20.19 -0.94 3.01
C ALA A 501 21.00 -2.04 3.68
N ALA A 502 21.87 -1.65 4.60
CA ALA A 502 22.69 -2.58 5.37
C ALA A 502 22.61 -2.25 6.85
N VAL A 503 22.60 -3.30 7.69
CA VAL A 503 22.59 -3.20 9.15
C VAL A 503 23.78 -3.95 9.74
N ALA A 504 24.32 -3.43 10.83
CA ALA A 504 25.36 -4.08 11.60
C ALA A 504 25.05 -4.01 13.09
N ALA A 505 25.45 -5.05 13.85
CA ALA A 505 25.38 -5.05 15.31
C ALA A 505 26.73 -4.67 15.92
N ASN A 506 26.68 -3.82 16.96
CA ASN A 506 27.86 -3.41 17.72
C ASN A 506 28.98 -2.80 16.85
N ALA A 507 28.60 -2.24 15.71
CA ALA A 507 29.46 -1.50 14.80
C ALA A 507 28.62 -0.42 14.13
N ARG A 508 29.26 0.68 13.71
CA ARG A 508 28.64 1.65 12.79
C ARG A 508 28.88 1.21 11.36
N ILE A 509 27.81 1.25 10.55
CA ILE A 509 27.87 0.85 9.15
C ILE A 509 27.58 2.05 8.22
N GLY A 510 28.31 2.09 7.10
CA GLY A 510 28.00 2.95 5.97
C GLY A 510 28.12 2.15 4.69
N ILE A 511 27.15 2.33 3.80
CA ILE A 511 27.15 1.72 2.46
C ILE A 511 26.86 2.79 1.42
N ASP A 512 27.54 2.72 0.28
CA ASP A 512 27.30 3.59 -0.86
C ASP A 512 27.43 2.87 -2.19
N ILE A 513 26.67 3.37 -3.21
CA ILE A 513 26.65 2.80 -4.56
C ILE A 513 26.62 3.89 -5.61
N GLU A 514 27.34 3.65 -6.73
CA GLU A 514 27.33 4.50 -7.92
C GLU A 514 27.26 3.67 -9.20
N VAL A 515 26.54 4.18 -10.20
CA VAL A 515 26.41 3.51 -11.50
C VAL A 515 27.74 3.53 -12.24
N LEU A 516 28.23 2.37 -12.71
CA LEU A 516 29.42 2.29 -13.55
C LEU A 516 29.20 3.07 -14.87
N GLY A 517 30.27 3.72 -15.32
CA GLY A 517 30.23 4.57 -16.52
C GLY A 517 29.63 5.96 -16.27
N ARG A 518 29.26 6.32 -15.04
CA ARG A 518 28.96 7.71 -14.69
C ARG A 518 30.20 8.57 -14.89
N SER A 519 30.08 9.58 -15.75
CA SER A 519 31.15 10.56 -15.94
C SER A 519 31.12 11.57 -14.78
N LEU A 520 32.24 11.70 -14.09
CA LEU A 520 32.45 12.74 -13.10
C LEU A 520 33.07 13.96 -13.80
N SER A 521 32.59 15.15 -13.53
CA SER A 521 33.18 16.37 -14.10
C SER A 521 34.57 16.62 -13.52
N ASP A 522 35.43 17.31 -14.28
CA ASP A 522 36.78 17.66 -13.82
C ASP A 522 36.74 18.52 -12.55
N ASP A 523 35.75 19.41 -12.43
CA ASP A 523 35.58 20.25 -11.24
C ASP A 523 35.20 19.41 -10.03
N PHE A 524 34.29 18.44 -10.18
CA PHE A 524 33.96 17.49 -9.12
C PHE A 524 35.20 16.69 -8.71
N THR A 525 35.91 16.13 -9.69
CA THR A 525 37.10 15.30 -9.46
C THR A 525 38.17 16.06 -8.70
N ARG A 526 38.46 17.30 -9.11
CA ARG A 526 39.43 18.18 -8.42
C ARG A 526 38.95 18.60 -7.01
N GLY A 527 37.68 18.73 -6.80
CA GLY A 527 37.12 19.08 -5.48
C GLY A 527 37.08 17.93 -4.46
N VAL A 528 37.06 16.70 -4.99
CA VAL A 528 36.87 15.49 -4.16
C VAL A 528 38.17 14.75 -3.91
N PHE A 529 39.09 14.69 -4.88
CA PHE A 529 40.28 13.85 -4.81
C PHE A 529 41.56 14.69 -4.80
N THR A 530 42.59 14.21 -4.11
CA THR A 530 43.93 14.75 -4.21
C THR A 530 44.65 14.18 -5.45
N HIS A 531 45.77 14.76 -5.80
CA HIS A 531 46.57 14.28 -6.92
C HIS A 531 47.06 12.84 -6.68
N GLU A 532 47.51 12.56 -5.47
CA GLU A 532 48.00 11.25 -5.07
C GLU A 532 46.90 10.17 -5.15
N GLU A 533 45.66 10.51 -4.82
CA GLU A 533 44.52 9.59 -4.97
C GLU A 533 44.21 9.27 -6.44
N LEU A 534 44.32 10.26 -7.32
CA LEU A 534 44.14 10.07 -8.77
C LEU A 534 45.26 9.23 -9.39
N GLU A 535 46.51 9.44 -8.95
CA GLU A 535 47.62 8.58 -9.31
C GLU A 535 47.42 7.14 -8.83
N LEU A 536 46.96 6.97 -7.59
CA LEU A 536 46.62 5.64 -7.03
C LEU A 536 45.53 4.96 -7.87
N ALA A 537 44.47 5.69 -8.27
CA ALA A 537 43.43 5.17 -9.15
C ALA A 537 43.97 4.76 -10.53
N ALA A 538 44.88 5.55 -11.10
CA ALA A 538 45.50 5.25 -12.40
C ALA A 538 46.32 3.94 -12.36
N HIS A 539 46.99 3.65 -11.25
CA HIS A 539 47.77 2.43 -11.07
C HIS A 539 46.90 1.14 -10.99
N THR A 540 45.58 1.23 -10.80
CA THR A 540 44.70 0.07 -10.82
C THR A 540 44.44 -0.52 -12.21
N GLY A 541 44.81 0.17 -13.28
CA GLY A 541 44.54 -0.21 -14.67
C GLY A 541 43.13 0.13 -15.17
N GLU A 542 42.20 0.50 -14.29
CA GLU A 542 40.80 0.88 -14.59
C GLU A 542 40.42 2.19 -13.88
N ALA A 543 41.20 3.27 -14.18
CA ALA A 543 41.08 4.54 -13.48
C ALA A 543 39.62 5.08 -13.31
N PRO A 544 38.72 5.06 -14.31
CA PRO A 544 37.37 5.55 -14.14
C PRO A 544 36.56 4.74 -13.10
N THR A 545 36.68 3.42 -13.12
CA THR A 545 36.03 2.52 -12.15
C THR A 545 36.63 2.72 -10.75
N ALA A 546 37.94 2.87 -10.64
CA ALA A 546 38.64 3.12 -9.38
C ALA A 546 38.20 4.44 -8.75
N VAL A 547 38.08 5.51 -9.52
CA VAL A 547 37.62 6.83 -9.04
C VAL A 547 36.19 6.75 -8.50
N LEU A 548 35.29 6.01 -9.17
CA LEU A 548 33.93 5.79 -8.66
C LEU A 548 33.94 4.98 -7.34
N ARG A 549 34.77 3.93 -7.27
CA ARG A 549 34.92 3.15 -6.02
C ARG A 549 35.50 4.01 -4.89
N PHE A 550 36.40 4.92 -5.19
CA PHE A 550 36.97 5.86 -4.21
C PHE A 550 35.91 6.85 -3.72
N TRP A 551 35.05 7.34 -4.61
CA TRP A 551 33.93 8.19 -4.23
C TRP A 551 32.97 7.43 -3.31
N CYS A 552 32.50 6.24 -3.71
CA CYS A 552 31.66 5.41 -2.85
C CYS A 552 32.29 5.13 -1.48
N ALA A 553 33.61 4.94 -1.43
CA ALA A 553 34.31 4.69 -0.16
C ALA A 553 34.31 5.92 0.77
N LYS A 554 34.48 7.14 0.23
CA LYS A 554 34.37 8.39 1.00
C LYS A 554 32.94 8.62 1.50
N GLU A 555 31.93 8.35 0.67
CA GLU A 555 30.52 8.39 1.10
C GLU A 555 30.22 7.31 2.16
N ALA A 556 30.70 6.09 1.98
CA ALA A 556 30.45 5.00 2.94
C ALA A 556 31.03 5.32 4.32
N ILE A 557 32.29 5.80 4.43
CA ILE A 557 32.86 6.16 5.73
C ILE A 557 32.12 7.36 6.36
N SER A 558 31.72 8.36 5.56
CA SER A 558 30.97 9.51 6.07
C SER A 558 29.61 9.12 6.63
N LYS A 559 28.93 8.16 5.98
CA LYS A 559 27.67 7.55 6.47
C LYS A 559 27.88 6.73 7.74
N ALA A 560 28.98 5.96 7.84
CA ALA A 560 29.34 5.23 9.05
C ALA A 560 29.60 6.17 10.23
N LEU A 561 30.29 7.30 9.98
CA LEU A 561 30.50 8.36 10.98
C LEU A 561 29.20 9.08 11.37
N GLY A 562 28.16 9.02 10.52
CA GLY A 562 26.83 9.60 10.79
C GLY A 562 26.71 11.08 10.38
N THR A 563 27.64 11.61 9.58
CA THR A 563 27.65 13.03 9.23
C THR A 563 27.34 13.30 7.75
N GLY A 564 27.39 12.27 6.89
CA GLY A 564 27.48 12.47 5.44
C GLY A 564 28.74 13.27 5.09
N ILE A 565 28.90 13.70 3.85
CA ILE A 565 30.03 14.55 3.41
C ILE A 565 29.79 16.00 3.89
N ARG A 566 30.04 16.23 5.17
CA ARG A 566 29.86 17.55 5.81
C ARG A 566 31.10 18.45 5.71
N TYR A 567 32.28 17.84 5.67
CA TYR A 567 33.57 18.52 5.59
C TYR A 567 34.23 18.21 4.24
N SER A 568 35.45 18.75 4.02
CA SER A 568 36.19 18.52 2.76
C SER A 568 36.32 17.00 2.47
N PRO A 569 35.86 16.50 1.32
CA PRO A 569 36.04 15.10 0.96
C PRO A 569 37.51 14.74 0.69
N GLN A 570 38.42 15.71 0.40
CA GLN A 570 39.85 15.48 0.29
C GLN A 570 40.51 15.11 1.60
N ASP A 571 39.91 15.53 2.73
CA ASP A 571 40.37 15.18 4.08
C ASP A 571 39.97 13.75 4.51
N LEU A 572 39.16 13.04 3.68
CA LEU A 572 38.97 11.58 3.73
C LEU A 572 39.95 10.95 2.74
N ARG A 573 41.22 10.85 3.11
CA ARG A 573 42.28 10.48 2.19
C ARG A 573 42.40 8.98 2.02
N ILE A 574 42.30 8.51 0.76
CA ILE A 574 42.58 7.12 0.41
C ILE A 574 44.10 6.96 0.30
N THR A 575 44.68 6.09 1.14
CA THR A 575 46.11 5.89 1.27
C THR A 575 46.63 4.60 0.64
N ALA A 576 45.74 3.65 0.37
CA ALA A 576 46.08 2.37 -0.26
C ALA A 576 44.86 1.74 -0.91
N VAL A 577 45.11 0.95 -1.95
CA VAL A 577 44.13 0.10 -2.62
C VAL A 577 44.72 -1.29 -2.82
N ASP A 578 43.97 -2.29 -2.45
CA ASP A 578 44.23 -3.68 -2.80
C ASP A 578 43.30 -4.07 -3.95
N THR A 579 43.85 -4.26 -5.13
CA THR A 579 43.08 -4.56 -6.34
C THR A 579 42.54 -5.98 -6.38
N GLU A 580 43.14 -6.92 -5.62
CA GLU A 580 42.69 -8.31 -5.57
C GLU A 580 41.45 -8.47 -4.67
N THR A 581 41.48 -7.87 -3.47
CA THR A 581 40.40 -7.98 -2.47
C THR A 581 39.38 -6.85 -2.58
N GLY A 582 39.67 -5.78 -3.30
CA GLY A 582 38.84 -4.58 -3.37
C GLY A 582 38.90 -3.72 -2.10
N GLN A 583 39.82 -3.98 -1.19
CA GLN A 583 39.95 -3.23 0.06
C GLN A 583 40.69 -1.90 -0.15
N LEU A 584 40.13 -0.83 0.42
CA LEU A 584 40.75 0.49 0.48
C LEU A 584 41.13 0.82 1.93
N GLN A 585 42.11 1.72 2.10
CA GLN A 585 42.45 2.29 3.39
C GLN A 585 42.19 3.80 3.36
N ILE A 586 41.35 4.30 4.28
CA ILE A 586 41.03 5.73 4.40
C ILE A 586 41.55 6.28 5.72
N GLU A 587 42.24 7.42 5.65
CA GLU A 587 42.66 8.23 6.81
C GLU A 587 41.83 9.50 6.90
N LEU A 588 41.39 9.87 8.12
CA LEU A 588 40.71 11.10 8.42
C LEU A 588 41.73 12.19 8.71
N LEU A 589 41.57 13.35 8.06
CA LEU A 589 42.43 14.52 8.22
C LEU A 589 41.60 15.78 8.49
N GLY A 590 42.28 16.92 8.68
CA GLY A 590 41.69 18.23 8.76
C GLY A 590 40.48 18.33 9.71
N GLN A 591 39.40 18.92 9.23
CA GLN A 591 38.18 19.15 9.99
C GLN A 591 37.44 17.87 10.43
N TRP A 592 37.68 16.72 9.78
CA TRP A 592 37.10 15.45 10.19
C TRP A 592 37.63 14.97 11.54
N LEU A 593 38.83 15.39 11.94
CA LEU A 593 39.40 15.00 13.23
C LEU A 593 38.84 15.79 14.42
N GLU A 594 38.19 16.94 14.20
CA GLU A 594 37.65 17.73 15.31
C GLU A 594 36.58 16.95 16.10
N PRO A 595 35.54 16.38 15.46
CA PRO A 595 34.57 15.54 16.14
C PRO A 595 35.02 14.08 16.35
N PHE A 596 36.08 13.63 15.64
CA PHE A 596 36.51 12.22 15.61
C PHE A 596 38.00 12.06 15.95
N LYS A 597 38.45 12.66 17.03
CA LYS A 597 39.86 12.67 17.49
C LYS A 597 40.47 11.27 17.63
N GLN A 598 39.65 10.27 17.96
CA GLN A 598 40.06 8.86 18.10
C GLN A 598 40.52 8.21 16.78
N PHE A 599 40.27 8.86 15.65
CA PHE A 599 40.71 8.38 14.32
C PHE A 599 42.06 8.96 13.87
N LYS A 600 42.69 9.83 14.65
CA LYS A 600 43.96 10.46 14.28
C LYS A 600 45.05 9.41 14.03
N GLY A 601 45.63 9.42 12.82
CA GLY A 601 46.66 8.47 12.38
C GLY A 601 46.17 7.04 12.17
N ARG A 602 44.85 6.82 12.19
CA ARG A 602 44.25 5.49 11.97
C ARG A 602 43.89 5.31 10.50
N LYS A 603 44.29 4.18 9.94
CA LYS A 603 43.83 3.71 8.64
C LYS A 603 42.58 2.85 8.80
N ASN A 604 41.50 3.23 8.14
CA ASN A 604 40.21 2.57 8.26
C ASN A 604 39.95 1.76 6.99
N PRO A 605 39.72 0.43 7.11
CA PRO A 605 39.46 -0.40 5.95
C PRO A 605 38.05 -0.17 5.42
N ILE A 606 37.95 -0.03 4.10
CA ILE A 606 36.67 0.05 3.37
C ILE A 606 36.70 -1.07 2.32
N HIS A 607 35.67 -1.89 2.34
CA HIS A 607 35.50 -2.90 1.29
C HIS A 607 34.79 -2.30 0.08
N THR A 608 35.29 -2.58 -1.12
CA THR A 608 34.61 -2.17 -2.36
C THR A 608 34.47 -3.36 -3.31
N ALA A 609 33.34 -3.41 -4.01
CA ALA A 609 33.03 -4.46 -4.97
C ALA A 609 32.26 -3.90 -6.17
N LEU A 610 32.09 -4.72 -7.19
CA LEU A 610 31.22 -4.43 -8.34
C LEU A 610 29.98 -5.32 -8.26
N PHE A 611 28.82 -4.72 -8.46
CA PHE A 611 27.55 -5.43 -8.38
C PHE A 611 26.52 -4.86 -9.36
N GLU A 612 26.01 -5.67 -10.25
CA GLU A 612 24.95 -5.29 -11.23
C GLU A 612 25.17 -3.93 -11.91
N GLY A 613 26.38 -3.72 -12.41
CA GLY A 613 26.71 -2.47 -13.11
C GLY A 613 26.91 -1.27 -12.18
N HIS A 614 27.15 -1.51 -10.88
CA HIS A 614 27.44 -0.47 -9.88
C HIS A 614 28.76 -0.74 -9.18
N ALA A 615 29.43 0.32 -8.75
CA ALA A 615 30.45 0.27 -7.71
C ALA A 615 29.74 0.33 -6.35
N VAL A 616 30.14 -0.54 -5.43
CA VAL A 616 29.62 -0.62 -4.06
C VAL A 616 30.77 -0.42 -3.09
N ALA A 617 30.56 0.35 -2.02
CA ALA A 617 31.52 0.49 -0.93
C ALA A 617 30.84 0.28 0.42
N THR A 618 31.48 -0.47 1.31
CA THR A 618 31.00 -0.75 2.67
C THR A 618 32.06 -0.41 3.70
N CYS A 619 31.68 0.40 4.68
CA CYS A 619 32.51 0.75 5.84
C CYS A 619 31.89 0.20 7.12
N LEU A 620 32.69 -0.48 7.93
CA LEU A 620 32.32 -0.96 9.26
C LEU A 620 33.32 -0.40 10.28
N LEU A 621 32.81 0.38 11.24
CA LEU A 621 33.59 0.97 12.32
C LEU A 621 33.17 0.35 13.66
N PRO A 622 34.08 -0.30 14.42
CA PRO A 622 33.74 -0.88 15.73
C PRO A 622 33.06 0.14 16.66
N ALA A 623 31.99 -0.26 17.35
CA ALA A 623 31.27 0.62 18.28
C ALA A 623 32.18 1.15 19.42
N SER A 624 33.17 0.35 19.83
CA SER A 624 34.16 0.72 20.85
C SER A 624 34.97 1.99 20.53
N LEU A 625 35.01 2.40 19.25
CA LEU A 625 35.64 3.65 18.84
C LEU A 625 34.83 4.90 19.23
N PHE A 626 33.57 4.73 19.58
CA PHE A 626 32.62 5.80 19.88
C PHE A 626 32.14 5.78 21.34
N GLU A 627 32.58 4.80 22.12
CA GLU A 627 32.33 4.74 23.55
C GLU A 627 33.36 5.62 24.25
N THR A 628 32.90 6.57 25.04
CA THR A 628 33.79 7.35 25.95
C THR A 628 34.38 6.35 26.95
N PRO A 629 35.70 6.33 27.18
CA PRO A 629 36.23 5.56 28.32
C PRO A 629 35.57 6.15 29.59
N GLU A 630 34.98 5.24 30.40
CA GLU A 630 34.45 5.54 31.73
C GLU A 630 35.54 6.14 32.65
#